data_36b56aa08b32621af352c0c4e835ec9d
#
_entry.id   36b56aa08b32621af352c0c4e835ec9d
#
_cell.length_a   1.000
_cell.length_b   1.000
_cell.length_c   1.000
_cell.angle_alpha   90.00
_cell.angle_beta   90.00
_cell.angle_gamma   90.00
#
_symmetry.space_group_name_H-M   'P 1'
#
loop_
_entity.id
_entity.type
_entity.pdbx_description
1 polymer ?
#
loop_
_entity_poly.entity_id
_entity_poly.type
_entity_poly.pdbx_seq_one_letter_code
_entity_poly.pdbx_strand_id
1 'polypeptide(L)'
;MLLLLTLLFKELLFHGASTVEKPEAWVSKSHSSEPGHVLLVCHVSGFHPKPVWVMWMQGEQEQQGTQQGDIMPNADGTWYLRVTLDVAAGEVAGLACRVKHSSLGGHDIIIHLDGYSILLILICLTVIVSGVMLVVVGSWSKKQSSAFSTEVNTQDPRNSGNHLFLVKKLWLKSRILKKWKTSLRQL
;
A
#
# COMPACT_ATOMS: atom_id res chain seq x y z
N MET A 1 -17.54 -53.71 20.01
CA MET A 1 -18.85 -53.03 19.87
C MET A 1 -18.80 -51.63 20.44
N LEU A 2 -18.32 -51.42 21.67
CA LEU A 2 -18.24 -50.11 22.29
C LEU A 2 -17.32 -49.12 21.53
N LEU A 3 -16.19 -49.61 21.03
CA LEU A 3 -15.21 -48.78 20.27
C LEU A 3 -15.80 -48.32 18.93
N LEU A 4 -16.59 -49.16 18.27
CA LEU A 4 -17.27 -48.81 17.01
C LEU A 4 -18.35 -47.75 17.22
N LEU A 5 -19.08 -47.83 18.33
CA LEU A 5 -20.09 -46.85 18.71
C LEU A 5 -19.45 -45.50 19.06
N THR A 6 -18.29 -45.48 19.73
CA THR A 6 -17.56 -44.24 20.03
C THR A 6 -16.98 -43.57 18.79
N LEU A 7 -16.55 -44.36 17.82
CA LEU A 7 -16.07 -43.82 16.52
C LEU A 7 -17.22 -43.23 15.71
N LEU A 8 -18.34 -43.95 15.60
CA LEU A 8 -19.54 -43.44 14.92
C LEU A 8 -20.10 -42.18 15.61
N PHE A 9 -20.08 -42.11 16.94
CA PHE A 9 -20.53 -40.96 17.70
C PHE A 9 -19.58 -39.74 17.49
N LYS A 10 -18.28 -39.99 17.33
CA LYS A 10 -17.29 -38.96 17.02
C LYS A 10 -17.49 -38.39 15.61
N GLU A 11 -17.79 -39.24 14.62
CA GLU A 11 -18.13 -38.82 13.25
C GLU A 11 -19.45 -38.03 13.24
N LEU A 12 -20.47 -38.42 14.01
CA LEU A 12 -21.72 -37.68 14.11
C LEU A 12 -21.56 -36.29 14.77
N LEU A 13 -20.71 -36.18 15.80
CA LEU A 13 -20.39 -34.91 16.46
C LEU A 13 -19.55 -33.99 15.60
N PHE A 14 -18.70 -34.53 14.70
CA PHE A 14 -17.85 -33.74 13.82
C PHE A 14 -18.63 -33.16 12.63
N HIS A 15 -19.75 -33.80 12.20
CA HIS A 15 -20.58 -33.28 11.11
C HIS A 15 -21.57 -32.16 11.55
N GLY A 16 -21.64 -31.84 12.84
CA GLY A 16 -22.53 -30.80 13.39
C GLY A 16 -21.86 -29.48 13.71
N ALA A 17 -20.54 -29.37 13.56
CA ALA A 17 -19.86 -28.09 13.70
C ALA A 17 -20.07 -27.28 12.41
N SER A 18 -21.05 -26.37 12.42
CA SER A 18 -21.19 -25.33 11.40
C SER A 18 -19.89 -24.53 11.39
N THR A 19 -19.01 -24.82 10.43
CA THR A 19 -17.75 -24.07 10.26
C THR A 19 -18.12 -22.66 9.83
N VAL A 20 -17.73 -21.68 10.65
CA VAL A 20 -17.89 -20.27 10.31
C VAL A 20 -16.71 -19.88 9.45
N GLU A 21 -16.97 -19.70 8.14
CA GLU A 21 -15.94 -19.35 7.17
C GLU A 21 -15.98 -17.85 6.84
N LYS A 22 -14.80 -17.23 6.74
CA LYS A 22 -14.67 -15.81 6.45
C LYS A 22 -14.76 -15.53 4.96
N PRO A 23 -15.51 -14.48 4.55
CA PRO A 23 -15.57 -14.08 3.16
C PRO A 23 -14.20 -13.59 2.65
N GLU A 24 -13.91 -13.94 1.42
CA GLU A 24 -12.93 -13.25 0.57
C GLU A 24 -13.67 -12.33 -0.39
N ALA A 25 -13.16 -11.12 -0.60
CA ALA A 25 -13.80 -10.17 -1.48
C ALA A 25 -12.79 -9.48 -2.40
N TRP A 26 -13.20 -9.24 -3.64
CA TRP A 26 -12.42 -8.50 -4.64
C TRP A 26 -13.35 -7.73 -5.58
N VAL A 27 -12.80 -6.74 -6.27
CA VAL A 27 -13.55 -5.92 -7.22
C VAL A 27 -13.00 -6.08 -8.63
N SER A 28 -13.91 -6.02 -9.61
CA SER A 28 -13.59 -6.00 -11.03
C SER A 28 -14.37 -4.88 -11.73
N LYS A 29 -13.87 -4.46 -12.89
CA LYS A 29 -14.52 -3.49 -13.76
C LYS A 29 -14.94 -4.20 -15.05
N SER A 30 -16.15 -3.95 -15.49
CA SER A 30 -16.68 -4.48 -16.72
C SER A 30 -17.23 -3.33 -17.60
N HIS A 31 -17.49 -3.62 -18.86
CA HIS A 31 -18.17 -2.68 -19.72
C HIS A 31 -19.63 -2.56 -19.32
N SER A 32 -20.11 -1.31 -19.21
CA SER A 32 -21.54 -1.01 -19.10
C SER A 32 -22.17 -1.06 -20.50
N SER A 33 -23.48 -1.27 -20.54
CA SER A 33 -24.27 -1.10 -21.75
C SER A 33 -24.42 0.37 -22.15
N GLU A 34 -24.21 1.31 -21.24
CA GLU A 34 -24.29 2.74 -21.48
C GLU A 34 -22.93 3.34 -21.87
N PRO A 35 -22.85 4.14 -22.94
CA PRO A 35 -21.62 4.84 -23.32
C PRO A 35 -21.16 5.80 -22.23
N GLY A 36 -19.87 5.73 -21.87
CA GLY A 36 -19.29 6.57 -20.82
C GLY A 36 -19.51 6.08 -19.38
N HIS A 37 -20.18 4.92 -19.23
CA HIS A 37 -20.37 4.25 -17.94
C HIS A 37 -19.42 3.07 -17.75
N VAL A 38 -19.24 2.68 -16.49
CA VAL A 38 -18.45 1.53 -16.08
C VAL A 38 -19.27 0.70 -15.09
N LEU A 39 -19.39 -0.59 -15.39
CA LEU A 39 -20.02 -1.54 -14.48
C LEU A 39 -18.99 -2.04 -13.48
N LEU A 40 -19.15 -1.65 -12.23
CA LEU A 40 -18.36 -2.10 -11.09
C LEU A 40 -18.96 -3.39 -10.52
N VAL A 41 -18.13 -4.38 -10.25
CA VAL A 41 -18.56 -5.66 -9.74
C VAL A 41 -17.76 -5.98 -8.47
N CYS A 42 -18.46 -6.11 -7.35
CA CYS A 42 -17.90 -6.62 -6.11
C CYS A 42 -18.24 -8.11 -5.98
N HIS A 43 -17.25 -8.93 -5.85
CA HIS A 43 -17.36 -10.38 -5.66
C HIS A 43 -17.06 -10.71 -4.21
N VAL A 44 -17.90 -11.53 -3.62
CA VAL A 44 -17.74 -12.04 -2.24
C VAL A 44 -17.90 -13.54 -2.27
N SER A 45 -16.92 -14.30 -1.82
CA SER A 45 -16.90 -15.76 -1.88
C SER A 45 -16.38 -16.39 -0.60
N GLY A 46 -16.67 -17.66 -0.40
CA GLY A 46 -16.10 -18.45 0.69
C GLY A 46 -16.73 -18.20 2.05
N PHE A 47 -17.86 -17.52 2.14
CA PHE A 47 -18.50 -17.23 3.43
C PHE A 47 -19.51 -18.29 3.86
N HIS A 48 -19.56 -18.53 5.14
CA HIS A 48 -20.58 -19.32 5.82
C HIS A 48 -20.79 -18.78 7.24
N PRO A 49 -22.04 -18.60 7.72
CA PRO A 49 -23.33 -18.88 7.11
C PRO A 49 -23.73 -17.92 5.98
N LYS A 50 -24.85 -18.24 5.31
CA LYS A 50 -25.38 -17.51 4.15
C LYS A 50 -25.66 -16.01 4.36
N PRO A 51 -26.15 -15.51 5.52
CA PRO A 51 -26.43 -14.09 5.69
C PRO A 51 -25.15 -13.25 5.54
N VAL A 52 -25.12 -12.37 4.53
CA VAL A 52 -24.03 -11.41 4.26
C VAL A 52 -24.67 -10.08 3.83
N TRP A 53 -24.07 -8.98 4.22
CA TRP A 53 -24.43 -7.66 3.74
C TRP A 53 -23.28 -7.09 2.90
N VAL A 54 -23.58 -6.68 1.67
CA VAL A 54 -22.62 -6.12 0.73
C VAL A 54 -23.24 -4.89 0.06
N MET A 55 -22.50 -3.78 0.04
CA MET A 55 -22.98 -2.53 -0.52
C MET A 55 -21.83 -1.72 -1.15
N TRP A 56 -22.12 -1.03 -2.23
CA TRP A 56 -21.25 0.00 -2.76
C TRP A 56 -21.41 1.29 -1.97
N MET A 57 -20.29 1.85 -1.53
CA MET A 57 -20.21 3.02 -0.67
C MET A 57 -19.39 4.12 -1.32
N GLN A 58 -19.78 5.38 -1.08
CA GLN A 58 -18.94 6.53 -1.32
C GLN A 58 -18.74 7.27 0.02
N GLY A 59 -17.58 7.11 0.62
CA GLY A 59 -17.40 7.43 2.03
C GLY A 59 -18.32 6.57 2.91
N GLU A 60 -19.19 7.21 3.69
CA GLU A 60 -20.18 6.52 4.54
C GLU A 60 -21.58 6.44 3.89
N GLN A 61 -21.75 6.91 2.64
CA GLN A 61 -23.04 6.89 1.95
C GLN A 61 -23.18 5.67 1.06
N GLU A 62 -24.32 4.96 1.22
CA GLU A 62 -24.71 3.83 0.37
C GLU A 62 -25.14 4.31 -1.02
N GLN A 63 -24.65 3.62 -2.04
CA GLN A 63 -24.97 3.94 -3.42
C GLN A 63 -26.30 3.29 -3.82
N GLN A 64 -27.30 4.11 -4.11
CA GLN A 64 -28.70 3.70 -4.41
C GLN A 64 -28.81 2.81 -5.65
N GLY A 65 -27.89 2.92 -6.60
CA GLY A 65 -27.82 2.08 -7.81
C GLY A 65 -27.23 0.69 -7.59
N THR A 66 -26.89 0.31 -6.36
CA THR A 66 -26.34 -1.00 -6.03
C THR A 66 -27.34 -2.11 -6.35
N GLN A 67 -26.96 -3.05 -7.21
CA GLN A 67 -27.75 -4.22 -7.56
C GLN A 67 -27.11 -5.47 -6.97
N GLN A 68 -27.87 -6.18 -6.14
CA GLN A 68 -27.45 -7.45 -5.58
C GLN A 68 -27.86 -8.59 -6.49
N GLY A 69 -26.91 -9.47 -6.80
CA GLY A 69 -27.19 -10.74 -7.47
C GLY A 69 -27.71 -11.81 -6.50
N ASP A 70 -27.96 -12.99 -7.03
CA ASP A 70 -28.33 -14.14 -6.20
C ASP A 70 -27.12 -14.71 -5.45
N ILE A 71 -27.38 -15.19 -4.24
CA ILE A 71 -26.38 -15.93 -3.47
C ILE A 71 -26.33 -17.36 -4.00
N MET A 72 -25.17 -17.75 -4.55
CA MET A 72 -24.95 -19.06 -5.16
C MET A 72 -24.10 -19.96 -4.26
N PRO A 73 -24.35 -21.27 -4.21
CA PRO A 73 -23.51 -22.19 -3.46
C PRO A 73 -22.20 -22.48 -4.19
N ASN A 74 -21.09 -22.58 -3.46
CA ASN A 74 -19.85 -23.15 -3.91
C ASN A 74 -19.83 -24.67 -3.68
N ALA A 75 -18.92 -25.37 -4.35
CA ALA A 75 -18.78 -26.83 -4.23
C ALA A 75 -18.32 -27.30 -2.84
N ASP A 76 -17.68 -26.43 -2.06
CA ASP A 76 -17.17 -26.69 -0.73
C ASP A 76 -18.19 -26.39 0.40
N GLY A 77 -19.44 -26.02 0.06
CA GLY A 77 -20.50 -25.71 1.01
C GLY A 77 -20.50 -24.24 1.48
N THR A 78 -19.59 -23.41 0.99
CA THR A 78 -19.62 -21.97 1.20
C THR A 78 -20.50 -21.28 0.16
N TRP A 79 -20.62 -19.95 0.26
CA TRP A 79 -21.48 -19.15 -0.58
C TRP A 79 -20.69 -18.11 -1.40
N TYR A 80 -21.28 -17.72 -2.52
CA TYR A 80 -20.80 -16.67 -3.41
C TYR A 80 -21.91 -15.65 -3.68
N LEU A 81 -21.55 -14.36 -3.67
CA LEU A 81 -22.42 -13.24 -4.01
C LEU A 81 -21.69 -12.28 -4.94
N ARG A 82 -22.40 -11.75 -5.91
CA ARG A 82 -21.96 -10.69 -6.80
C ARG A 82 -22.87 -9.48 -6.62
N VAL A 83 -22.25 -8.30 -6.41
CA VAL A 83 -22.96 -7.03 -6.23
C VAL A 83 -22.43 -6.04 -7.26
N THR A 84 -23.30 -5.44 -8.07
CA THR A 84 -22.93 -4.56 -9.16
C THR A 84 -23.38 -3.13 -8.93
N LEU A 85 -22.66 -2.18 -9.52
CA LEU A 85 -23.00 -0.78 -9.56
C LEU A 85 -22.60 -0.22 -10.92
N ASP A 86 -23.53 0.38 -11.64
CA ASP A 86 -23.29 1.06 -12.90
C ASP A 86 -23.15 2.57 -12.64
N VAL A 87 -22.00 3.15 -13.00
CA VAL A 87 -21.69 4.55 -12.73
C VAL A 87 -20.99 5.20 -13.92
N ALA A 88 -21.14 6.52 -14.05
CA ALA A 88 -20.36 7.28 -14.98
C ALA A 88 -18.85 7.13 -14.71
N ALA A 89 -18.02 7.04 -15.75
CA ALA A 89 -16.59 6.78 -15.62
C ALA A 89 -15.85 7.83 -14.74
N GLY A 90 -16.37 9.06 -14.66
CA GLY A 90 -15.85 10.14 -13.81
C GLY A 90 -16.22 10.02 -12.33
N GLU A 91 -17.21 9.20 -11.98
CA GLU A 91 -17.73 9.04 -10.60
C GLU A 91 -17.16 7.84 -9.86
N VAL A 92 -16.28 7.09 -10.51
CA VAL A 92 -15.63 5.89 -9.94
C VAL A 92 -14.71 6.20 -8.75
N ALA A 93 -14.16 7.43 -8.70
CA ALA A 93 -13.22 7.84 -7.66
C ALA A 93 -13.89 7.90 -6.28
N GLY A 94 -13.24 7.29 -5.27
CA GLY A 94 -13.73 7.26 -3.90
C GLY A 94 -14.80 6.22 -3.62
N LEU A 95 -15.22 5.41 -4.61
CA LEU A 95 -16.11 4.28 -4.40
C LEU A 95 -15.37 3.11 -3.76
N ALA A 96 -16.05 2.42 -2.87
CA ALA A 96 -15.58 1.22 -2.21
C ALA A 96 -16.69 0.18 -2.07
N CYS A 97 -16.34 -1.09 -2.13
CA CYS A 97 -17.23 -2.17 -1.75
C CYS A 97 -17.04 -2.48 -0.26
N ARG A 98 -18.13 -2.46 0.51
CA ARG A 98 -18.14 -2.78 1.94
C ARG A 98 -18.90 -4.08 2.17
N VAL A 99 -18.25 -5.00 2.88
CA VAL A 99 -18.79 -6.32 3.19
C VAL A 99 -18.87 -6.49 4.70
N LYS A 100 -20.05 -6.89 5.20
CA LYS A 100 -20.28 -7.24 6.61
C LYS A 100 -20.73 -8.69 6.70
N HIS A 101 -20.10 -9.45 7.59
CA HIS A 101 -20.43 -10.84 7.84
C HIS A 101 -20.16 -11.21 9.30
N SER A 102 -20.93 -12.13 9.85
CA SER A 102 -20.82 -12.55 11.25
C SER A 102 -19.43 -13.11 11.62
N SER A 103 -18.76 -13.77 10.68
CA SER A 103 -17.41 -14.34 10.87
C SER A 103 -16.30 -13.30 11.01
N LEU A 104 -16.56 -12.05 10.66
CA LEU A 104 -15.57 -10.97 10.69
C LEU A 104 -15.40 -10.34 12.09
N GLY A 105 -16.21 -10.75 13.08
CA GLY A 105 -16.08 -10.27 14.45
C GLY A 105 -16.29 -8.77 14.63
N GLY A 106 -17.12 -8.14 13.78
CA GLY A 106 -17.40 -6.70 13.80
C GLY A 106 -16.44 -5.84 12.97
N HIS A 107 -15.47 -6.45 12.27
CA HIS A 107 -14.62 -5.76 11.31
C HIS A 107 -15.19 -5.90 9.90
N ASP A 108 -15.43 -4.78 9.22
CA ASP A 108 -15.90 -4.80 7.84
C ASP A 108 -14.74 -5.00 6.87
N ILE A 109 -14.96 -5.70 5.76
CA ILE A 109 -14.02 -5.70 4.62
C ILE A 109 -14.38 -4.50 3.75
N ILE A 110 -13.43 -3.61 3.48
CA ILE A 110 -13.61 -2.45 2.61
C ILE A 110 -12.57 -2.51 1.50
N ILE A 111 -13.04 -2.56 0.25
CA ILE A 111 -12.19 -2.63 -0.94
C ILE A 111 -12.37 -1.35 -1.74
N HIS A 112 -11.32 -0.54 -1.76
CA HIS A 112 -11.29 0.69 -2.54
C HIS A 112 -10.92 0.41 -4.00
N LEU A 113 -11.59 1.11 -4.92
CA LEU A 113 -11.30 1.03 -6.36
C LEU A 113 -10.05 1.79 -6.78
N ASP A 114 -9.65 2.76 -5.99
CA ASP A 114 -8.45 3.57 -6.22
C ASP A 114 -7.20 2.75 -5.88
N GLY A 115 -6.71 2.02 -6.88
CA GLY A 115 -5.54 1.14 -6.75
C GLY A 115 -4.19 1.86 -6.63
N TYR A 116 -4.17 3.15 -6.32
CA TYR A 116 -2.94 3.84 -5.96
C TYR A 116 -2.63 3.58 -4.49
N SER A 117 -1.88 2.54 -4.25
CA SER A 117 -1.34 2.30 -2.91
C SER A 117 -0.61 3.57 -2.45
N ILE A 118 -1.05 4.16 -1.33
CA ILE A 118 -0.36 5.28 -0.66
C ILE A 118 1.14 4.98 -0.53
N LEU A 119 1.48 3.71 -0.38
CA LEU A 119 2.84 3.20 -0.36
C LEU A 119 3.61 3.52 -1.66
N LEU A 120 2.99 3.33 -2.84
CA LEU A 120 3.62 3.67 -4.13
C LEU A 120 3.85 5.18 -4.27
N ILE A 121 2.89 6.00 -3.85
CA ILE A 121 3.05 7.47 -3.85
C ILE A 121 4.19 7.87 -2.93
N LEU A 122 4.26 7.32 -1.72
CA LEU A 122 5.34 7.58 -0.77
C LEU A 122 6.71 7.15 -1.30
N ILE A 123 6.80 5.98 -1.95
CA ILE A 123 8.03 5.50 -2.59
C ILE A 123 8.46 6.45 -3.70
N CYS A 124 7.55 6.86 -4.59
CA CYS A 124 7.85 7.83 -5.64
C CYS A 124 8.35 9.17 -5.07
N LEU A 125 7.70 9.69 -4.05
CA LEU A 125 8.11 10.93 -3.40
C LEU A 125 9.50 10.82 -2.75
N THR A 126 9.80 9.72 -2.07
CA THR A 126 11.13 9.51 -1.47
C THR A 126 12.23 9.40 -2.51
N VAL A 127 11.98 8.74 -3.65
CA VAL A 127 12.93 8.65 -4.78
C VAL A 127 13.17 10.03 -5.39
N ILE A 128 12.14 10.83 -5.60
CA ILE A 128 12.26 12.19 -6.17
C ILE A 128 13.06 13.07 -5.21
N VAL A 129 12.73 13.09 -3.92
CA VAL A 129 13.44 13.91 -2.91
C VAL A 129 14.90 13.50 -2.80
N SER A 130 15.22 12.20 -2.78
CA SER A 130 16.59 11.72 -2.73
C SER A 130 17.38 12.10 -3.98
N GLY A 131 16.78 12.03 -5.17
CA GLY A 131 17.38 12.45 -6.44
C GLY A 131 17.72 13.95 -6.46
N VAL A 132 16.77 14.81 -6.03
CA VAL A 132 16.99 16.25 -5.92
C VAL A 132 18.12 16.56 -4.95
N MET A 133 18.16 15.91 -3.78
CA MET A 133 19.24 16.09 -2.80
C MET A 133 20.62 15.73 -3.35
N LEU A 134 20.72 14.64 -4.10
CA LEU A 134 21.98 14.24 -4.75
C LEU A 134 22.45 15.27 -5.78
N VAL A 135 21.54 15.84 -6.57
CA VAL A 135 21.86 16.89 -7.56
C VAL A 135 22.32 18.17 -6.86
N VAL A 136 21.62 18.59 -5.80
CA VAL A 136 21.97 19.79 -5.03
C VAL A 136 23.35 19.62 -4.38
N VAL A 137 23.59 18.50 -3.70
CA VAL A 137 24.87 18.22 -3.04
C VAL A 137 26.00 18.12 -4.09
N GLY A 138 25.74 17.47 -5.23
CA GLY A 138 26.72 17.38 -6.33
C GLY A 138 27.05 18.75 -6.94
N SER A 139 26.07 19.63 -7.11
CA SER A 139 26.27 20.99 -7.60
C SER A 139 27.04 21.86 -6.61
N TRP A 140 26.75 21.73 -5.32
CA TRP A 140 27.50 22.42 -4.26
C TRP A 140 28.93 21.94 -4.18
N SER A 141 29.19 20.66 -4.34
CA SER A 141 30.52 20.06 -4.33
C SER A 141 31.36 20.58 -5.51
N LYS A 142 30.77 20.68 -6.72
CA LYS A 142 31.43 21.26 -7.89
C LYS A 142 31.79 22.75 -7.70
N LYS A 143 30.85 23.54 -7.15
CA LYS A 143 31.04 24.95 -6.89
C LYS A 143 32.16 25.21 -5.87
N GLN A 144 32.29 24.33 -4.87
CA GLN A 144 33.37 24.42 -3.88
C GLN A 144 34.73 24.02 -4.45
N SER A 145 34.77 23.07 -5.40
CA SER A 145 36.01 22.66 -6.09
C SER A 145 36.54 23.75 -7.01
N SER A 146 35.67 24.45 -7.75
CA SER A 146 36.08 25.56 -8.63
C SER A 146 36.55 26.78 -7.83
N ALA A 147 35.92 27.13 -6.71
CA ALA A 147 36.35 28.18 -5.82
C ALA A 147 37.75 27.91 -5.23
N PHE A 148 38.01 26.64 -4.85
CA PHE A 148 39.33 26.24 -4.35
C PHE A 148 40.45 26.33 -5.42
N SER A 149 40.14 25.96 -6.65
CA SER A 149 41.12 26.05 -7.76
C SER A 149 41.48 27.50 -8.12
N THR A 150 40.54 28.43 -7.97
CA THR A 150 40.76 29.85 -8.22
C THR A 150 41.61 30.49 -7.12
N GLU A 151 41.45 30.08 -5.87
CA GLU A 151 42.18 30.60 -4.72
C GLU A 151 43.67 30.13 -4.71
N VAL A 152 43.93 28.91 -5.19
CA VAL A 152 45.30 28.35 -5.30
C VAL A 152 46.10 29.05 -6.40
N ASN A 153 45.46 29.58 -7.44
CA ASN A 153 46.16 30.16 -8.60
C ASN A 153 46.51 31.65 -8.42
N THR A 154 46.05 32.31 -7.33
CA THR A 154 46.28 33.72 -7.03
C THR A 154 47.29 33.98 -5.91
N GLN A 155 47.95 32.92 -5.38
CA GLN A 155 48.91 33.08 -4.27
C GLN A 155 50.31 33.44 -4.74
N ASP A 156 50.70 34.69 -4.52
CA ASP A 156 52.06 35.24 -4.65
C ASP A 156 53.02 34.45 -3.70
N PRO A 157 54.19 33.97 -4.19
CA PRO A 157 55.09 33.13 -3.43
C PRO A 157 55.82 33.81 -2.25
N ARG A 158 55.52 35.08 -1.95
CA ARG A 158 56.23 35.88 -0.90
C ARG A 158 55.62 35.86 0.52
N ASN A 159 54.49 35.15 0.76
CA ASN A 159 53.88 35.16 2.07
C ASN A 159 53.84 33.76 2.72
N SER A 160 54.96 33.34 3.29
CA SER A 160 55.17 32.07 3.97
C SER A 160 54.42 31.86 5.31
N GLY A 161 53.67 32.88 5.79
CA GLY A 161 53.03 32.83 7.14
C GLY A 161 51.70 32.09 7.18
N ASN A 162 51.03 31.91 6.03
CA ASN A 162 49.67 31.40 5.98
C ASN A 162 49.54 29.89 5.72
N HIS A 163 50.65 29.23 5.44
CA HIS A 163 50.66 27.78 5.11
C HIS A 163 50.17 26.91 6.31
N LEU A 164 50.52 27.32 7.52
CA LEU A 164 50.16 26.57 8.74
C LEU A 164 48.62 26.68 9.04
N PHE A 165 48.02 27.82 8.70
CA PHE A 165 46.58 28.05 8.91
C PHE A 165 45.71 27.25 7.93
N LEU A 166 46.14 27.16 6.67
CA LEU A 166 45.46 26.38 5.63
C LEU A 166 45.54 24.87 5.90
N VAL A 167 46.67 24.35 6.31
CA VAL A 167 46.84 22.93 6.67
C VAL A 167 45.96 22.56 7.87
N LYS A 168 45.85 23.42 8.90
CA LYS A 168 44.99 23.23 10.05
C LYS A 168 43.50 23.18 9.65
N LYS A 169 43.06 24.06 8.74
CA LYS A 169 41.68 24.13 8.22
C LYS A 169 41.31 22.90 7.38
N LEU A 170 42.24 22.39 6.56
CA LEU A 170 42.06 21.15 5.79
C LEU A 170 42.01 19.91 6.69
N TRP A 171 42.82 19.85 7.72
CA TRP A 171 42.86 18.75 8.69
C TRP A 171 41.58 18.66 9.50
N LEU A 172 40.99 19.79 9.95
CA LEU A 172 39.68 19.84 10.63
C LEU A 172 38.57 19.36 9.71
N LYS A 173 38.56 19.77 8.43
CA LYS A 173 37.53 19.39 7.46
C LYS A 173 37.58 17.90 7.14
N SER A 174 38.78 17.29 7.08
CA SER A 174 38.91 15.84 6.89
C SER A 174 38.43 15.01 8.07
N ARG A 175 38.61 15.51 9.30
CA ARG A 175 38.09 14.86 10.53
C ARG A 175 36.57 14.85 10.59
N ILE A 176 35.93 15.96 10.19
CA ILE A 176 34.47 16.07 10.15
C ILE A 176 33.89 15.10 9.12
N LEU A 177 34.48 15.02 7.92
CA LEU A 177 34.05 14.09 6.87
C LEU A 177 34.25 12.61 7.27
N LYS A 178 35.32 12.27 8.00
CA LYS A 178 35.51 10.92 8.52
C LYS A 178 34.46 10.57 9.59
N LYS A 179 34.09 11.49 10.46
CA LYS A 179 33.08 11.30 11.50
C LYS A 179 31.68 11.10 10.89
N TRP A 180 31.35 11.82 9.79
CA TRP A 180 30.11 11.63 9.03
C TRP A 180 30.06 10.26 8.34
N LYS A 181 31.17 9.82 7.75
CA LYS A 181 31.25 8.53 7.07
C LYS A 181 31.12 7.33 8.03
N THR A 182 31.57 7.47 9.27
CA THR A 182 31.38 6.43 10.29
C THR A 182 29.95 6.41 10.84
N SER A 183 29.30 7.58 10.96
CA SER A 183 27.91 7.67 11.42
C SER A 183 26.91 7.07 10.40
N LEU A 184 27.17 7.22 9.11
CA LEU A 184 26.36 6.64 8.01
C LEU A 184 26.54 5.11 7.84
N ARG A 185 27.55 4.50 8.47
CA ARG A 185 27.77 3.04 8.45
C ARG A 185 27.07 2.31 9.61
N GLN A 186 26.52 3.06 10.55
CA GLN A 186 25.81 2.52 11.72
C GLN A 186 24.28 2.68 11.63
N LEU A 187 23.76 3.23 10.52
CA LEU A 187 22.36 3.24 10.11
C LEU A 187 22.11 2.20 9.01
#